data_116c705885442cf6a55dbc3ca7e96f44
#
_entry.id   116c705885442cf6a55dbc3ca7e96f44
#
_cell.length_a   1.000
_cell.length_b   1.000
_cell.length_c   1.000
_cell.angle_alpha   90.00
_cell.angle_beta   90.00
_cell.angle_gamma   90.00
#
_symmetry.space_group_name_H-M   'P 1'
#
loop_
_entity.id
_entity.type
_entity.pdbx_description
1 polymer ?
#
loop_
_entity_poly.entity_id
_entity_poly.type
_entity_poly.pdbx_seq_one_letter_code
_entity_poly.pdbx_strand_id
1 'polypeptide(L)'
;MAPQHDAHSLVLIDGRSGAGKTSFATELARARSALLISIDDAYPGWDGLDAGSWHIYSRVLVPWSRGEHGSYQTWDWKRSRPGEWVQVPSDTPLVVEGCGAIRRECEGLGAELVWREVGEQERKERAIARDGESYATQW
;
A
#
# COMPACT_ATOMS: atom_id res chain seq x y z
N MET A 1 -3.93 5.55 29.93
CA MET A 1 -3.85 6.23 28.64
C MET A 1 -3.79 5.22 27.52
N ALA A 2 -4.66 5.35 26.59
CA ALA A 2 -4.59 4.50 25.43
C ALA A 2 -3.41 4.93 24.56
N PRO A 3 -2.55 4.02 24.18
CA PRO A 3 -1.51 4.38 23.24
C PRO A 3 -2.14 4.86 21.95
N GLN A 4 -1.51 5.82 21.32
CA GLN A 4 -1.95 6.30 20.03
C GLN A 4 -1.71 5.28 18.94
N HIS A 5 -0.91 4.27 19.26
CA HIS A 5 -0.50 3.25 18.31
C HIS A 5 -0.90 1.89 18.86
N ASP A 6 -1.78 1.25 18.18
CA ASP A 6 -2.15 -0.12 18.47
C ASP A 6 -1.22 -1.00 17.62
N ALA A 7 -0.48 -1.90 18.24
CA ALA A 7 0.45 -2.78 17.55
C ALA A 7 -0.26 -3.66 16.51
N HIS A 8 -1.58 -3.82 16.63
CA HIS A 8 -2.38 -4.58 15.68
C HIS A 8 -3.23 -3.69 14.78
N SER A 9 -2.91 -2.39 14.75
CA SER A 9 -3.59 -1.47 13.85
C SER A 9 -3.15 -1.73 12.40
N LEU A 10 -4.13 -1.86 11.52
CA LEU A 10 -3.89 -2.06 10.10
C LEU A 10 -4.75 -1.08 9.32
N VAL A 11 -4.13 -0.30 8.46
CA VAL A 11 -4.84 0.61 7.57
C VAL A 11 -4.50 0.23 6.13
N LEU A 12 -5.53 0.04 5.32
CA LEU A 12 -5.37 -0.24 3.90
C LEU A 12 -5.86 0.97 3.12
N ILE A 13 -4.99 1.52 2.29
CA ILE A 13 -5.27 2.74 1.52
C ILE A 13 -5.25 2.39 0.04
N ASP A 14 -6.39 2.53 -0.61
CA ASP A 14 -6.56 2.21 -2.02
C ASP A 14 -7.05 3.45 -2.75
N GLY A 15 -7.15 3.38 -4.04
CA GLY A 15 -7.63 4.46 -4.87
C GLY A 15 -6.88 4.51 -6.19
N ARG A 16 -7.32 5.40 -7.06
CA ARG A 16 -6.73 5.53 -8.38
C ARG A 16 -5.38 6.22 -8.33
N SER A 17 -4.57 5.97 -9.35
CA SER A 17 -3.33 6.66 -9.55
C SER A 17 -3.57 8.18 -9.59
N GLY A 18 -2.69 8.95 -8.97
CA GLY A 18 -2.84 10.39 -8.90
C GLY A 18 -3.74 10.88 -7.77
N ALA A 19 -4.26 9.99 -6.93
CA ALA A 19 -5.13 10.37 -5.81
C ALA A 19 -4.37 10.75 -4.55
N GLY A 20 -3.04 10.76 -4.59
CA GLY A 20 -2.23 11.17 -3.44
C GLY A 20 -2.10 10.09 -2.36
N LYS A 21 -2.24 8.84 -2.72
CA LYS A 21 -2.18 7.74 -1.75
C LYS A 21 -0.85 7.69 -1.01
N THR A 22 0.24 7.80 -1.74
CA THR A 22 1.57 7.65 -1.13
C THR A 22 1.86 8.75 -0.13
N SER A 23 1.55 10.00 -0.46
CA SER A 23 1.75 11.13 0.44
C SER A 23 0.90 10.98 1.70
N PHE A 24 -0.36 10.63 1.52
CA PHE A 24 -1.28 10.42 2.63
C PHE A 24 -0.80 9.27 3.53
N ALA A 25 -0.41 8.16 2.91
CA ALA A 25 0.04 6.99 3.65
C ALA A 25 1.33 7.26 4.42
N THR A 26 2.26 8.01 3.81
CA THR A 26 3.51 8.36 4.46
C THR A 26 3.27 9.17 5.73
N GLU A 27 2.40 10.17 5.65
CA GLU A 27 2.08 10.98 6.81
C GLU A 27 1.35 10.19 7.89
N LEU A 28 0.42 9.33 7.47
CA LEU A 28 -0.33 8.50 8.41
C LEU A 28 0.59 7.51 9.12
N ALA A 29 1.48 6.87 8.38
CA ALA A 29 2.43 5.93 8.97
C ALA A 29 3.34 6.61 9.97
N ARG A 30 3.81 7.82 9.64
CA ARG A 30 4.64 8.59 10.55
C ARG A 30 3.87 8.93 11.83
N ALA A 31 2.63 9.40 11.69
CA ALA A 31 1.81 9.79 12.83
C ALA A 31 1.49 8.62 13.75
N ARG A 32 1.39 7.42 13.19
CA ARG A 32 1.05 6.22 13.97
C ARG A 32 2.25 5.36 14.33
N SER A 33 3.44 5.77 13.97
CA SER A 33 4.65 4.97 14.13
C SER A 33 4.48 3.59 13.51
N ALA A 34 3.85 3.54 12.34
CA ALA A 34 3.53 2.32 11.63
C ALA A 34 4.56 2.07 10.53
N LEU A 35 4.71 0.80 10.17
CA LEU A 35 5.50 0.42 9.01
C LEU A 35 4.68 0.66 7.76
N LEU A 36 5.22 1.39 6.81
CA LEU A 36 4.56 1.66 5.54
C LEU A 36 4.97 0.60 4.52
N ILE A 37 3.98 0.01 3.87
CA ILE A 37 4.20 -0.94 2.80
C ILE A 37 3.50 -0.43 1.56
N SER A 38 4.25 -0.24 0.48
CA SER A 38 3.69 0.16 -0.82
C SER A 38 3.60 -1.07 -1.71
N ILE A 39 2.42 -1.36 -2.22
CA ILE A 39 2.21 -2.52 -3.07
C ILE A 39 3.06 -2.44 -4.33
N ASP A 40 3.32 -1.22 -4.82
CA ASP A 40 4.19 -1.02 -5.98
C ASP A 40 5.57 -1.65 -5.80
N ASP A 41 6.06 -1.71 -4.58
CA ASP A 41 7.37 -2.28 -4.30
C ASP A 41 7.38 -3.80 -4.44
N ALA A 42 6.21 -4.42 -4.43
CA ALA A 42 6.08 -5.87 -4.49
C ALA A 42 5.49 -6.39 -5.79
N TYR A 43 5.32 -5.53 -6.78
CA TYR A 43 4.76 -5.97 -8.06
C TYR A 43 5.77 -6.84 -8.80
N PRO A 44 5.41 -8.05 -9.18
CA PRO A 44 6.30 -8.91 -9.96
C PRO A 44 6.19 -8.61 -11.47
N GLY A 45 6.65 -7.44 -11.89
CA GLY A 45 6.62 -7.05 -13.29
C GLY A 45 5.36 -6.30 -13.67
N TRP A 46 5.11 -6.20 -14.98
CA TRP A 46 4.02 -5.38 -15.51
C TRP A 46 2.62 -5.93 -15.20
N ASP A 47 2.51 -7.23 -15.08
CA ASP A 47 1.23 -7.87 -14.77
C ASP A 47 1.07 -8.12 -13.28
N GLY A 48 1.83 -7.37 -12.47
CA GLY A 48 1.96 -7.67 -11.06
C GLY A 48 0.94 -7.05 -10.13
N LEU A 49 -0.01 -6.25 -10.64
CA LEU A 49 -0.92 -5.52 -9.75
C LEU A 49 -1.66 -6.45 -8.78
N ASP A 50 -2.36 -7.44 -9.30
CA ASP A 50 -3.08 -8.38 -8.46
C ASP A 50 -2.11 -9.31 -7.73
N ALA A 51 -1.06 -9.75 -8.42
CA ALA A 51 -0.07 -10.62 -7.81
C ALA A 51 0.69 -9.92 -6.69
N GLY A 52 1.00 -8.63 -6.84
CA GLY A 52 1.65 -7.85 -5.79
C GLY A 52 0.75 -7.70 -4.58
N SER A 53 -0.51 -7.39 -4.81
CA SER A 53 -1.50 -7.27 -3.74
C SER A 53 -1.67 -8.61 -3.00
N TRP A 54 -1.78 -9.71 -3.73
CA TRP A 54 -1.90 -11.04 -3.14
C TRP A 54 -0.64 -11.43 -2.36
N HIS A 55 0.53 -11.06 -2.88
CA HIS A 55 1.80 -11.34 -2.23
C HIS A 55 1.85 -10.68 -0.84
N ILE A 56 1.47 -9.40 -0.77
CA ILE A 56 1.42 -8.68 0.51
C ILE A 56 0.37 -9.30 1.43
N TYR A 57 -0.82 -9.58 0.91
CA TYR A 57 -1.87 -10.17 1.72
C TYR A 57 -1.42 -11.51 2.33
N SER A 58 -0.98 -12.43 1.48
CA SER A 58 -0.71 -13.80 1.92
C SER A 58 0.56 -13.91 2.75
N ARG A 59 1.57 -13.10 2.47
CA ARG A 59 2.87 -13.22 3.14
C ARG A 59 3.08 -12.24 4.27
N VAL A 60 2.30 -11.17 4.33
CA VAL A 60 2.45 -10.15 5.36
C VAL A 60 1.21 -10.09 6.23
N LEU A 61 0.06 -9.82 5.64
CA LEU A 61 -1.14 -9.54 6.42
C LEU A 61 -1.68 -10.75 7.14
N VAL A 62 -1.67 -11.91 6.51
CA VAL A 62 -2.16 -13.14 7.15
C VAL A 62 -1.29 -13.54 8.34
N PRO A 63 0.04 -13.69 8.19
CA PRO A 63 0.85 -14.00 9.38
C PRO A 63 0.80 -12.90 10.44
N TRP A 64 0.85 -11.63 10.02
CA TRP A 64 0.78 -10.52 10.96
C TRP A 64 -0.50 -10.57 11.79
N SER A 65 -1.64 -10.89 11.17
CA SER A 65 -2.92 -10.96 11.87
C SER A 65 -2.96 -12.09 12.91
N ARG A 66 -2.08 -13.06 12.77
CA ARG A 66 -1.97 -14.19 13.69
C ARG A 66 -0.88 -14.00 14.73
N GLY A 67 -0.27 -12.82 14.79
CA GLY A 67 0.84 -12.57 15.70
C GLY A 67 2.15 -13.18 15.24
N GLU A 68 2.26 -13.47 13.96
CA GLU A 68 3.47 -14.07 13.39
C GLU A 68 4.18 -13.06 12.49
N HIS A 69 5.48 -13.23 12.37
CA HIS A 69 6.26 -12.39 11.47
C HIS A 69 5.88 -12.68 10.03
N GLY A 70 5.82 -11.63 9.21
CA GLY A 70 5.65 -11.76 7.79
C GLY A 70 6.90 -11.32 7.05
N SER A 71 6.89 -11.51 5.75
CA SER A 71 7.96 -11.00 4.90
C SER A 71 7.43 -10.89 3.48
N TYR A 72 7.98 -9.95 2.74
CA TYR A 72 7.62 -9.84 1.33
C TYR A 72 8.87 -9.55 0.52
N GLN A 73 8.84 -9.97 -0.73
CA GLN A 73 9.95 -9.74 -1.64
C GLN A 73 9.67 -8.50 -2.48
N THR A 74 10.63 -7.61 -2.54
CA THR A 74 10.52 -6.43 -3.38
C THR A 74 10.74 -6.79 -4.83
N TRP A 75 10.26 -5.94 -5.74
CA TRP A 75 10.54 -6.07 -7.15
C TRP A 75 11.53 -4.99 -7.55
N ASP A 76 12.64 -5.41 -8.16
CA ASP A 76 13.66 -4.48 -8.64
C ASP A 76 13.25 -4.01 -10.04
N TRP A 77 12.61 -2.84 -10.10
CA TRP A 77 12.12 -2.28 -11.35
C TRP A 77 13.24 -1.93 -12.31
N LYS A 78 14.40 -1.60 -11.79
CA LYS A 78 15.55 -1.23 -12.63
C LYS A 78 16.10 -2.43 -13.40
N ARG A 79 16.12 -3.58 -12.75
CA ARG A 79 16.64 -4.81 -13.34
C ARG A 79 15.56 -5.80 -13.76
N SER A 80 14.31 -5.44 -13.55
CA SER A 80 13.13 -6.26 -13.88
C SER A 80 13.26 -7.68 -13.34
N ARG A 81 13.55 -7.77 -12.05
CA ARG A 81 13.70 -9.07 -11.37
C ARG A 81 13.34 -8.94 -9.91
N PRO A 82 13.09 -10.07 -9.22
CA PRO A 82 12.87 -10.03 -7.78
C PRO A 82 14.06 -9.43 -7.03
N GLY A 83 13.76 -8.60 -6.05
CA GLY A 83 14.76 -7.94 -5.22
C GLY A 83 14.88 -8.59 -3.85
N GLU A 84 15.17 -7.77 -2.85
CA GLU A 84 15.40 -8.26 -1.50
C GLU A 84 14.10 -8.55 -0.77
N TRP A 85 14.19 -9.38 0.28
CA TRP A 85 13.08 -9.66 1.17
C TRP A 85 13.08 -8.66 2.32
N VAL A 86 11.88 -8.17 2.66
CA VAL A 86 11.68 -7.24 3.77
C VAL A 86 10.95 -7.98 4.88
N GLN A 87 11.48 -7.90 6.09
CA GLN A 87 10.85 -8.55 7.25
C GLN A 87 9.83 -7.61 7.88
N VAL A 88 8.69 -8.16 8.26
CA VAL A 88 7.61 -7.40 8.86
C VAL A 88 7.29 -7.98 10.24
N PRO A 89 7.66 -7.26 11.31
CA PRO A 89 7.39 -7.75 12.66
C PRO A 89 5.89 -7.82 12.95
N SER A 90 5.51 -8.76 13.78
CA SER A 90 4.12 -8.96 14.14
C SER A 90 3.60 -7.92 15.14
N ASP A 91 4.48 -7.20 15.80
CA ASP A 91 4.13 -6.25 16.86
C ASP A 91 4.21 -4.80 16.41
N THR A 92 4.10 -4.55 15.12
CA THR A 92 4.19 -3.23 14.54
C THR A 92 2.89 -2.91 13.81
N PRO A 93 2.31 -1.71 14.02
CA PRO A 93 1.15 -1.32 13.22
C PRO A 93 1.55 -1.16 11.75
N LEU A 94 0.62 -1.43 10.85
CA LEU A 94 0.90 -1.42 9.42
C LEU A 94 0.00 -0.44 8.69
N VAL A 95 0.59 0.25 7.73
CA VAL A 95 -0.14 1.04 6.74
C VAL A 95 0.27 0.48 5.37
N VAL A 96 -0.70 -0.02 4.62
CA VAL A 96 -0.47 -0.58 3.28
C VAL A 96 -1.17 0.32 2.28
N GLU A 97 -0.46 0.80 1.28
CA GLU A 97 -1.04 1.66 0.27
C GLU A 97 -0.76 1.13 -1.13
N GLY A 98 -1.65 1.44 -2.04
CA GLY A 98 -1.47 1.12 -3.45
C GLY A 98 -2.76 0.65 -4.09
N CYS A 99 -2.77 0.63 -5.41
CA CYS A 99 -3.92 0.11 -6.15
C CYS A 99 -4.06 -1.38 -5.85
N GLY A 100 -5.22 -1.77 -5.37
CA GLY A 100 -5.48 -3.15 -4.97
C GLY A 100 -5.20 -3.47 -3.52
N ALA A 101 -4.87 -2.47 -2.69
CA ALA A 101 -4.63 -2.70 -1.27
C ALA A 101 -5.87 -3.23 -0.56
N ILE A 102 -7.04 -2.74 -0.94
CA ILE A 102 -8.30 -3.21 -0.35
C ILE A 102 -8.79 -4.40 -1.17
N ARG A 103 -8.58 -5.59 -0.62
CA ARG A 103 -9.00 -6.85 -1.23
C ARG A 103 -10.14 -7.43 -0.43
N ARG A 104 -10.99 -8.22 -1.10
CA ARG A 104 -12.06 -8.95 -0.42
C ARG A 104 -11.50 -9.83 0.70
N GLU A 105 -10.39 -10.46 0.43
CA GLU A 105 -9.76 -11.36 1.41
C GLU A 105 -9.38 -10.66 2.70
N CYS A 106 -9.25 -9.33 2.70
CA CYS A 106 -8.88 -8.58 3.89
C CYS A 106 -10.05 -8.34 4.85
N GLU A 107 -11.28 -8.73 4.50
CA GLU A 107 -12.45 -8.44 5.32
C GLU A 107 -12.34 -8.94 6.76
N GLY A 108 -11.69 -10.04 6.99
CA GLY A 108 -11.59 -10.61 8.34
C GLY A 108 -10.44 -10.06 9.18
N LEU A 109 -9.69 -9.10 8.68
CA LEU A 109 -8.48 -8.63 9.35
C LEU A 109 -8.70 -7.49 10.31
N GLY A 110 -9.89 -6.89 10.35
CA GLY A 110 -10.15 -5.74 11.21
C GLY A 110 -9.45 -4.48 10.76
N ALA A 111 -9.15 -4.37 9.48
CA ALA A 111 -8.44 -3.22 8.94
C ALA A 111 -9.34 -1.99 8.83
N GLU A 112 -8.75 -0.84 9.04
CA GLU A 112 -9.37 0.44 8.70
C GLU A 112 -9.16 0.63 7.20
N LEU A 113 -10.24 0.85 6.46
CA LEU A 113 -10.18 0.97 5.01
C LEU A 113 -10.31 2.43 4.62
N VAL A 114 -9.37 2.91 3.80
CA VAL A 114 -9.37 4.28 3.33
C VAL A 114 -9.33 4.26 1.80
N TRP A 115 -10.33 4.84 1.18
CA TRP A 115 -10.34 5.03 -0.27
C TRP A 115 -9.97 6.48 -0.54
N ARG A 116 -8.79 6.70 -1.09
CA ARG A 116 -8.34 8.04 -1.44
C ARG A 116 -8.81 8.38 -2.83
N GLU A 117 -9.65 9.38 -2.88
CA GLU A 117 -10.17 9.87 -4.14
C GLU A 117 -10.24 11.39 -4.05
N VAL A 118 -9.59 12.06 -4.98
CA VAL A 118 -9.69 13.51 -5.08
C VAL A 118 -10.66 13.83 -6.21
N GLY A 119 -11.16 15.05 -6.23
CA GLY A 119 -12.04 15.50 -7.31
C GLY A 119 -11.35 15.26 -8.65
N GLU A 120 -12.15 15.04 -9.67
CA GLU A 120 -11.62 14.75 -11.00
C GLU A 120 -10.61 15.80 -11.46
N GLN A 121 -10.88 17.05 -11.18
CA GLN A 121 -9.99 18.14 -11.56
C GLN A 121 -8.65 18.03 -10.84
N GLU A 122 -8.67 17.81 -9.54
CA GLU A 122 -7.43 17.67 -8.78
C GLU A 122 -6.62 16.47 -9.22
N ARG A 123 -7.29 15.36 -9.48
CA ARG A 123 -6.64 14.14 -9.93
C ARG A 123 -5.95 14.36 -11.28
N LYS A 124 -6.65 15.05 -12.18
CA LYS A 124 -6.11 15.38 -13.48
C LYS A 124 -4.89 16.29 -13.37
N GLU A 125 -4.96 17.30 -12.54
CA GLU A 125 -3.85 18.23 -12.36
C GLU A 125 -2.62 17.54 -11.78
N ARG A 126 -2.81 16.63 -10.82
CA ARG A 126 -1.70 15.88 -10.25
C ARG A 126 -1.06 14.95 -11.27
N ALA A 127 -1.87 14.31 -12.09
CA ALA A 127 -1.37 13.41 -13.12
C ALA A 127 -0.58 14.18 -14.18
N ILE A 128 -1.08 15.35 -14.58
CA ILE A 128 -0.38 16.19 -15.56
C ILE A 128 0.95 16.69 -15.00
N ALA A 129 0.96 17.13 -13.75
CA ALA A 129 2.20 17.59 -13.13
C ALA A 129 3.27 16.52 -13.08
N ARG A 130 2.86 15.26 -12.92
CA ARG A 130 3.79 14.14 -12.85
C ARG A 130 4.19 13.61 -14.21
N ASP A 131 3.23 13.47 -15.13
CA ASP A 131 3.43 12.73 -16.37
C ASP A 131 3.35 13.57 -17.65
N GLY A 132 2.98 14.85 -17.54
CA GLY A 132 2.91 15.75 -18.65
C GLY A 132 1.53 15.83 -19.30
N GLU A 133 1.43 16.71 -20.32
CA GLU A 133 0.14 17.01 -20.93
C GLU A 133 -0.51 15.85 -21.65
N SER A 134 0.29 14.96 -22.21
CA SER A 134 -0.24 13.83 -22.95
C SER A 134 -1.14 12.95 -22.07
N TYR A 135 -0.93 12.98 -20.78
CA TYR A 135 -1.72 12.21 -19.83
C TYR A 135 -3.14 12.78 -19.68
N ALA A 136 -3.30 14.07 -19.90
CA ALA A 136 -4.58 14.72 -19.72
C ALA A 136 -5.66 14.21 -20.66
N THR A 137 -5.29 13.73 -21.83
CA THR A 137 -6.26 13.23 -22.81
C THR A 137 -6.96 11.95 -22.36
N GLN A 138 -6.45 11.31 -21.32
CA GLN A 138 -6.99 10.06 -20.81
C GLN A 138 -8.02 10.27 -19.71
N TRP A 139 -8.27 11.53 -19.37
CA TRP A 139 -9.25 11.89 -18.35
C TRP A 139 -10.49 12.49 -18.97
#